data_e512649ce8865b1e46fae31eb8245a91
#
_entry.id   e512649ce8865b1e46fae31eb8245a91
#
_cell.length_a   1.000
_cell.length_b   1.000
_cell.length_c   1.000
_cell.angle_alpha   90.00
_cell.angle_beta   90.00
_cell.angle_gamma   90.00
#
_symmetry.space_group_name_H-M   'P 1'
#
loop_
_entity.id
_entity.type
_entity.pdbx_description
1 polymer ?
#
loop_
_entity_poly.entity_id
_entity_poly.type
_entity_poly.pdbx_seq_one_letter_code
_entity_poly.pdbx_strand_id
1 'polypeptide(L)'
;MLNISGIHEGFVLDHIKAGESMTIYRDLHLEDLGCDCTIAMIMNAKSNKMGRKDIIKIECPIERVDLDILGFIDHNITCNIIKDDAIVEKRQLRLPKEIKNVISCKNPRCISTVEQELDQIFILTDEENEVYRCKYCEEKYSGVK
;
A
#
# COMPACT_ATOMS: atom_id res chain seq x y z
N MET A 1 -22.70 0.25 -6.75
CA MET A 1 -21.72 1.34 -6.87
C MET A 1 -21.45 1.93 -5.50
N LEU A 2 -20.19 2.13 -5.22
CA LEU A 2 -19.79 2.67 -3.93
C LEU A 2 -20.07 4.17 -3.86
N ASN A 3 -20.76 4.58 -2.81
CA ASN A 3 -21.03 5.98 -2.57
C ASN A 3 -19.86 6.61 -1.81
N ILE A 4 -19.25 7.65 -2.38
CA ILE A 4 -18.14 8.35 -1.77
C ILE A 4 -18.58 9.58 -0.97
N SER A 5 -19.88 9.86 -0.90
CA SER A 5 -20.37 10.99 -0.12
C SER A 5 -19.92 10.86 1.34
N GLY A 6 -19.59 11.96 1.96
CA GLY A 6 -19.10 11.98 3.34
C GLY A 6 -17.59 12.02 3.46
N ILE A 7 -16.85 11.85 2.35
CA ILE A 7 -15.40 12.03 2.36
C ILE A 7 -15.07 13.38 1.76
N HIS A 8 -14.50 14.26 2.58
CA HIS A 8 -14.08 15.59 2.12
C HIS A 8 -12.69 15.54 1.50
N GLU A 9 -11.75 14.89 2.18
CA GLU A 9 -10.40 14.70 1.67
C GLU A 9 -9.91 13.32 2.10
N GLY A 10 -9.33 12.58 1.17
CA GLY A 10 -8.81 11.26 1.51
C GLY A 10 -8.74 10.34 0.31
N PHE A 11 -8.91 9.05 0.56
CA PHE A 11 -8.74 8.00 -0.43
C PHE A 11 -9.87 7.01 -0.39
N VAL A 12 -10.21 6.47 -1.56
CA VAL A 12 -11.00 5.24 -1.65
C VAL A 12 -10.13 4.20 -2.35
N LEU A 13 -9.77 3.15 -1.64
CA LEU A 13 -8.99 2.03 -2.19
C LEU A 13 -9.99 0.98 -2.66
N ASP A 14 -10.07 0.80 -3.97
CA ASP A 14 -11.02 -0.12 -4.59
C ASP A 14 -10.30 -1.28 -5.27
N HIS A 15 -11.04 -2.33 -5.60
CA HIS A 15 -10.54 -3.53 -6.25
C HIS A 15 -9.52 -4.28 -5.39
N ILE A 16 -9.67 -4.20 -4.08
CA ILE A 16 -8.88 -5.00 -3.14
C ILE A 16 -9.42 -6.43 -3.19
N LYS A 17 -8.52 -7.40 -3.28
CA LYS A 17 -8.92 -8.80 -3.26
C LYS A 17 -9.69 -9.11 -1.97
N ALA A 18 -10.83 -9.77 -2.09
CA ALA A 18 -11.66 -10.10 -0.93
C ALA A 18 -10.86 -10.88 0.12
N GLY A 19 -10.90 -10.39 1.36
CA GLY A 19 -10.14 -10.96 2.46
C GLY A 19 -8.81 -10.27 2.73
N GLU A 20 -8.36 -9.36 1.85
CA GLU A 20 -7.06 -8.70 1.98
C GLU A 20 -7.11 -7.33 2.67
N SER A 21 -8.31 -6.81 2.95
CA SER A 21 -8.43 -5.45 3.51
C SER A 21 -7.74 -5.30 4.86
N MET A 22 -7.84 -6.29 5.73
CA MET A 22 -7.18 -6.22 7.05
C MET A 22 -5.65 -6.26 6.92
N THR A 23 -5.13 -7.00 5.95
CA THR A 23 -3.70 -7.03 5.67
C THR A 23 -3.22 -5.64 5.24
N ILE A 24 -3.97 -5.00 4.34
CA ILE A 24 -3.65 -3.65 3.87
C ILE A 24 -3.75 -2.65 5.02
N TYR A 25 -4.77 -2.78 5.86
CA TYR A 25 -4.94 -1.94 7.03
C TYR A 25 -3.68 -1.97 7.91
N ARG A 26 -3.14 -3.16 8.17
CA ARG A 26 -1.93 -3.31 8.97
C ARG A 26 -0.68 -2.82 8.26
N ASP A 27 -0.52 -3.19 6.99
CA ASP A 27 0.70 -2.89 6.24
C ASP A 27 0.85 -1.39 5.96
N LEU A 28 -0.25 -0.67 5.84
CA LEU A 28 -0.23 0.79 5.70
C LEU A 28 -0.20 1.52 7.04
N HIS A 29 -0.20 0.78 8.15
CA HIS A 29 -0.23 1.34 9.50
C HIS A 29 -1.40 2.31 9.70
N LEU A 30 -2.56 1.94 9.18
CA LEU A 30 -3.75 2.81 9.27
C LEU A 30 -4.20 3.02 10.70
N GLU A 31 -3.92 2.08 11.59
CA GLU A 31 -4.22 2.23 13.01
C GLU A 31 -3.44 3.36 13.67
N ASP A 32 -2.34 3.79 13.06
CA ASP A 32 -1.49 4.85 13.60
C ASP A 32 -1.88 6.25 13.11
N LEU A 33 -2.91 6.36 12.27
CA LEU A 33 -3.33 7.66 11.73
C LEU A 33 -3.94 8.59 12.77
N GLY A 34 -4.38 8.04 13.89
CA GLY A 34 -4.92 8.83 14.98
C GLY A 34 -6.40 9.13 14.85
N CYS A 35 -6.93 9.88 15.82
CA CYS A 35 -8.35 10.18 15.91
C CYS A 35 -8.83 11.23 14.90
N ASP A 36 -7.91 11.88 14.19
CA ASP A 36 -8.27 12.86 13.17
C ASP A 36 -8.73 12.21 11.87
N CYS A 37 -8.50 10.91 11.74
CA CYS A 37 -8.79 10.18 10.50
C CYS A 37 -9.93 9.20 10.70
N THR A 38 -10.80 9.13 9.71
CA THR A 38 -11.93 8.20 9.73
C THR A 38 -11.68 7.13 8.69
N ILE A 39 -11.83 5.87 9.09
CA ILE A 39 -11.59 4.72 8.21
C ILE A 39 -12.84 3.85 8.19
N ALA A 40 -13.30 3.50 7.00
CA ALA A 40 -14.40 2.56 6.82
C ALA A 40 -13.95 1.46 5.86
N MET A 41 -14.24 0.21 6.21
CA MET A 41 -13.92 -0.93 5.36
C MET A 41 -15.21 -1.64 4.98
N ILE A 42 -15.31 -2.00 3.70
CA ILE A 42 -16.40 -2.81 3.19
C ILE A 42 -15.77 -4.11 2.71
N MET A 43 -16.19 -5.22 3.30
CA MET A 43 -15.58 -6.51 3.02
C MET A 43 -16.54 -7.37 2.20
N ASN A 44 -15.97 -8.09 1.24
CA ASN A 44 -16.71 -9.08 0.45
C ASN A 44 -17.87 -8.48 -0.33
N ALA A 45 -17.65 -7.29 -0.90
CA ALA A 45 -18.67 -6.65 -1.75
C ALA A 45 -18.70 -7.28 -3.12
N LYS A 46 -19.85 -7.21 -3.78
CA LYS A 46 -19.98 -7.71 -5.15
C LYS A 46 -19.19 -6.86 -6.14
N SER A 47 -18.52 -7.51 -7.07
CA SER A 47 -17.73 -6.84 -8.09
C SER A 47 -17.91 -7.54 -9.44
N ASN A 48 -18.21 -6.77 -10.46
CA ASN A 48 -18.32 -7.31 -11.82
C ASN A 48 -16.97 -7.75 -12.39
N LYS A 49 -15.89 -7.12 -11.92
CA LYS A 49 -14.53 -7.41 -12.38
C LYS A 49 -13.89 -8.57 -11.65
N MET A 50 -14.14 -8.71 -10.35
CA MET A 50 -13.42 -9.64 -9.47
C MET A 50 -14.31 -10.69 -8.82
N GLY A 51 -15.61 -10.64 -9.02
CA GLY A 51 -16.58 -11.45 -8.29
C GLY A 51 -16.85 -10.89 -6.90
N ARG A 52 -15.84 -10.85 -6.06
CA ARG A 52 -15.90 -10.24 -4.73
C ARG A 52 -14.68 -9.35 -4.52
N LYS A 53 -14.86 -8.28 -3.78
CA LYS A 53 -13.77 -7.35 -3.48
C LYS A 53 -13.96 -6.71 -2.11
N ASP A 54 -12.87 -6.18 -1.57
CA ASP A 54 -12.90 -5.32 -0.39
C ASP A 54 -12.65 -3.88 -0.81
N ILE A 55 -13.13 -2.95 -0.01
CA ILE A 55 -12.98 -1.52 -0.26
C ILE A 55 -12.60 -0.84 1.05
N ILE A 56 -11.62 0.05 1.03
CA ILE A 56 -11.25 0.85 2.20
C ILE A 56 -11.42 2.32 1.86
N LYS A 57 -12.20 3.02 2.69
CA LYS A 57 -12.33 4.48 2.60
C LYS A 57 -11.54 5.10 3.74
N ILE A 58 -10.68 6.04 3.41
CA ILE A 58 -9.85 6.73 4.40
C ILE A 58 -10.08 8.22 4.26
N GLU A 59 -10.63 8.85 5.32
CA GLU A 59 -10.78 10.30 5.36
C GLU A 59 -9.68 10.88 6.23
N CYS A 60 -8.70 11.51 5.60
CA CYS A 60 -7.55 12.11 6.28
C CYS A 60 -6.78 13.00 5.29
N PRO A 61 -5.85 13.83 5.78
CA PRO A 61 -4.96 14.57 4.89
C PRO A 61 -4.20 13.60 3.98
N ILE A 62 -4.13 13.94 2.69
CA ILE A 62 -3.57 13.06 1.67
C ILE A 62 -2.12 12.64 1.97
N GLU A 63 -1.35 13.54 2.59
CA GLU A 63 0.05 13.29 2.88
C GLU A 63 0.31 12.21 3.93
N ARG A 64 -0.72 11.80 4.67
CA ARG A 64 -0.54 10.84 5.76
C ARG A 64 -0.40 9.40 5.32
N VAL A 65 -0.79 9.09 4.10
CA VAL A 65 -0.74 7.71 3.59
C VAL A 65 0.30 7.61 2.49
N ASP A 66 1.18 6.62 2.61
CA ASP A 66 2.22 6.37 1.62
C ASP A 66 1.69 5.40 0.56
N LEU A 67 1.33 5.94 -0.59
CA LEU A 67 0.78 5.16 -1.69
C LEU A 67 1.82 4.29 -2.39
N ASP A 68 3.10 4.61 -2.24
CA ASP A 68 4.16 3.76 -2.82
C ASP A 68 4.23 2.41 -2.11
N ILE A 69 4.03 2.42 -0.79
CA ILE A 69 3.95 1.17 -0.03
C ILE A 69 2.77 0.34 -0.51
N LEU A 70 1.63 0.98 -0.75
CA LEU A 70 0.44 0.27 -1.24
C LEU A 70 0.70 -0.38 -2.60
N GLY A 71 1.40 0.31 -3.50
CA GLY A 71 1.78 -0.26 -4.80
C GLY A 71 2.67 -1.49 -4.67
N PHE A 72 3.54 -1.50 -3.68
CA PHE A 72 4.37 -2.68 -3.39
C PHE A 72 3.53 -3.86 -2.89
N ILE A 73 2.53 -3.58 -2.04
CA ILE A 73 1.66 -4.62 -1.48
C ILE A 73 0.79 -5.24 -2.58
N ASP A 74 0.09 -4.41 -3.35
CA ASP A 74 -0.77 -4.89 -4.43
C ASP A 74 -1.02 -3.77 -5.43
N HIS A 75 -0.34 -3.84 -6.57
CA HIS A 75 -0.45 -2.80 -7.61
C HIS A 75 -1.74 -2.90 -8.43
N ASN A 76 -2.58 -3.91 -8.18
CA ASN A 76 -3.88 -4.03 -8.85
C ASN A 76 -4.98 -3.21 -8.19
N ILE A 77 -4.71 -2.68 -7.01
CA ILE A 77 -5.65 -1.83 -6.29
C ILE A 77 -5.74 -0.48 -6.99
N THR A 78 -6.97 0.03 -7.12
CA THR A 78 -7.21 1.36 -7.67
C THR A 78 -7.38 2.34 -6.51
N CYS A 79 -6.66 3.47 -6.57
CA CYS A 79 -6.74 4.49 -5.54
C CYS A 79 -7.43 5.73 -6.11
N ASN A 80 -8.60 6.07 -5.55
CA ASN A 80 -9.31 7.30 -5.90
C ASN A 80 -8.96 8.35 -4.85
N ILE A 81 -8.37 9.45 -5.29
CA ILE A 81 -8.00 10.55 -4.39
C ILE A 81 -9.14 11.56 -4.38
N ILE A 82 -9.62 11.88 -3.19
CA ILE A 82 -10.76 12.78 -3.01
C ILE A 82 -10.29 14.06 -2.33
N LYS A 83 -10.71 15.17 -2.89
CA LYS A 83 -10.43 16.49 -2.30
C LYS A 83 -11.61 17.41 -2.59
N ASP A 84 -12.03 18.17 -1.59
CA ASP A 84 -13.18 19.06 -1.68
C ASP A 84 -14.44 18.32 -2.14
N ASP A 85 -14.67 17.14 -1.56
CA ASP A 85 -15.85 16.30 -1.79
C ASP A 85 -15.96 15.72 -3.21
N ALA A 86 -14.88 15.79 -4.00
CA ALA A 86 -14.88 15.28 -5.36
C ALA A 86 -13.64 14.44 -5.64
N ILE A 87 -13.79 13.46 -6.54
CA ILE A 87 -12.65 12.68 -6.99
C ILE A 87 -11.80 13.56 -7.89
N VAL A 88 -10.58 13.87 -7.45
CA VAL A 88 -9.66 14.71 -8.23
C VAL A 88 -8.67 13.89 -9.05
N GLU A 89 -8.44 12.63 -8.65
CA GLU A 89 -7.53 11.76 -9.37
C GLU A 89 -7.92 10.31 -9.15
N LYS A 90 -7.85 9.51 -10.21
CA LYS A 90 -8.01 8.06 -10.12
C LYS A 90 -6.67 7.45 -10.50
N ARG A 91 -5.93 6.97 -9.50
CA ARG A 91 -4.56 6.50 -9.70
C ARG A 91 -4.50 4.99 -9.80
N GLN A 92 -3.90 4.50 -10.86
CA GLN A 92 -3.56 3.09 -10.98
C GLN A 92 -2.20 2.90 -10.33
N LEU A 93 -2.12 2.03 -9.34
CA LEU A 93 -0.90 1.82 -8.59
C LEU A 93 0.12 1.03 -9.40
N ARG A 94 1.39 1.24 -9.11
CA ARG A 94 2.52 0.54 -9.75
C ARG A 94 3.50 0.11 -8.68
N LEU A 95 4.32 -0.89 -9.02
CA LEU A 95 5.42 -1.27 -8.16
C LEU A 95 6.40 -0.10 -8.06
N PRO A 96 6.73 0.38 -6.88
CA PRO A 96 7.72 1.44 -6.74
C PRO A 96 9.11 0.93 -7.12
N LYS A 97 9.93 1.81 -7.67
CA LYS A 97 11.29 1.44 -8.07
C LYS A 97 12.20 1.20 -6.89
N GLU A 98 11.93 1.87 -5.78
CA GLU A 98 12.71 1.75 -4.56
C GLU A 98 11.77 1.78 -3.37
N ILE A 99 12.00 0.90 -2.39
CA ILE A 99 11.26 0.92 -1.13
C ILE A 99 12.25 1.08 0.01
N LYS A 100 11.88 1.89 0.99
CA LYS A 100 12.74 2.26 2.09
C LYS A 100 12.04 1.96 3.42
N ASN A 101 12.69 1.13 4.24
CA ASN A 101 12.19 0.76 5.57
C ASN A 101 10.81 0.10 5.56
N VAL A 102 10.46 -0.58 4.47
CA VAL A 102 9.21 -1.35 4.36
C VAL A 102 9.47 -2.81 4.67
N ILE A 103 10.55 -3.36 4.12
CA ILE A 103 10.98 -4.72 4.36
C ILE A 103 12.43 -4.72 4.81
N SER A 104 12.84 -5.78 5.49
CA SER A 104 14.19 -5.89 6.05
C SER A 104 14.97 -6.99 5.34
N CYS A 105 16.27 -6.74 5.15
CA CYS A 105 17.17 -7.73 4.59
C CYS A 105 17.32 -8.91 5.56
N LYS A 106 17.22 -10.13 5.05
CA LYS A 106 17.35 -11.34 5.85
C LYS A 106 18.77 -11.90 5.86
N ASN A 107 19.66 -11.30 5.08
CA ASN A 107 21.06 -11.73 5.04
C ASN A 107 21.81 -11.25 6.28
N PRO A 108 22.23 -12.13 7.18
CA PRO A 108 22.92 -11.71 8.42
C PRO A 108 24.29 -11.07 8.18
N ARG A 109 24.82 -11.22 6.97
CA ARG A 109 26.13 -10.61 6.60
C ARG A 109 25.99 -9.26 5.94
N CYS A 110 24.74 -8.82 5.67
CA CYS A 110 24.52 -7.52 5.04
C CYS A 110 24.82 -6.40 6.02
N ILE A 111 25.50 -5.35 5.55
CA ILE A 111 25.82 -4.19 6.37
C ILE A 111 24.56 -3.56 6.97
N SER A 112 23.43 -3.58 6.23
CA SER A 112 22.18 -3.03 6.72
C SER A 112 21.58 -3.84 7.86
N THR A 113 21.96 -5.12 7.98
CA THR A 113 21.52 -5.97 9.09
C THR A 113 22.37 -5.71 10.33
N VAL A 114 23.66 -5.44 10.14
CA VAL A 114 24.62 -5.22 11.22
C VAL A 114 24.52 -3.80 11.76
N GLU A 115 24.38 -2.81 10.89
CA GLU A 115 24.30 -1.40 11.26
C GLU A 115 22.83 -0.97 11.33
N GLN A 116 22.31 -0.85 12.54
CA GLN A 116 20.90 -0.52 12.75
C GLN A 116 20.50 0.88 12.29
N GLU A 117 21.48 1.78 12.14
CA GLU A 117 21.22 3.14 11.72
C GLU A 117 21.01 3.27 10.21
N LEU A 118 21.37 2.25 9.44
CA LEU A 118 21.20 2.26 8.00
C LEU A 118 19.74 1.97 7.65
N ASP A 119 19.24 2.69 6.66
CA ASP A 119 17.91 2.44 6.11
C ASP A 119 17.91 1.11 5.37
N GLN A 120 16.80 0.37 5.49
CA GLN A 120 16.58 -0.84 4.73
C GLN A 120 16.04 -0.43 3.36
N ILE A 121 16.86 -0.51 2.34
CA ILE A 121 16.51 -0.07 1.00
C ILE A 121 16.54 -1.25 0.03
N PHE A 122 15.44 -1.44 -0.68
CA PHE A 122 15.30 -2.47 -1.70
C PHE A 122 14.96 -1.83 -3.03
N ILE A 123 15.55 -2.34 -4.09
CA ILE A 123 15.41 -1.80 -5.43
C ILE A 123 14.72 -2.82 -6.33
N LEU A 124 13.75 -2.37 -7.10
CA LEU A 124 13.05 -3.20 -8.06
C LEU A 124 14.00 -3.50 -9.21
N THR A 125 14.40 -4.77 -9.34
CA THR A 125 15.34 -5.21 -10.37
C THR A 125 14.67 -5.94 -11.54
N ASP A 126 13.46 -6.46 -11.30
CA ASP A 126 12.69 -7.15 -12.33
C ASP A 126 11.22 -6.85 -12.09
N GLU A 127 10.69 -5.90 -12.85
CA GLU A 127 9.31 -5.46 -12.68
C GLU A 127 8.31 -6.57 -13.09
N GLU A 128 8.63 -7.32 -14.15
CA GLU A 128 7.75 -8.36 -14.64
C GLU A 128 7.53 -9.46 -13.62
N ASN A 129 8.59 -9.86 -12.92
CA ASN A 129 8.53 -10.91 -11.90
C ASN A 129 8.44 -10.35 -10.50
N GLU A 130 8.32 -9.04 -10.35
CA GLU A 130 8.19 -8.34 -9.07
C GLU A 130 9.34 -8.64 -8.10
N VAL A 131 10.57 -8.60 -8.61
CA VAL A 131 11.76 -8.92 -7.83
C VAL A 131 12.38 -7.66 -7.24
N TYR A 132 12.53 -7.65 -5.92
CA TYR A 132 13.26 -6.61 -5.20
C TYR A 132 14.55 -7.18 -4.62
N ARG A 133 15.62 -6.40 -4.67
CA ARG A 133 16.91 -6.78 -4.11
C ARG A 133 17.43 -5.72 -3.17
N CYS A 134 18.09 -6.17 -2.10
CA CYS A 134 18.71 -5.28 -1.14
C CYS A 134 19.76 -4.41 -1.84
N LYS A 135 19.71 -3.11 -1.59
CA LYS A 135 20.67 -2.16 -2.20
C LYS A 135 22.13 -2.45 -1.82
N TYR A 136 22.34 -2.99 -0.62
CA TYR A 136 23.68 -3.19 -0.08
C TYR A 136 24.30 -4.52 -0.47
N CYS A 137 23.57 -5.61 -0.32
CA CYS A 137 24.11 -6.95 -0.58
C CYS A 137 23.53 -7.62 -1.82
N GLU A 138 22.55 -6.99 -2.45
CA GLU A 138 21.88 -7.47 -3.66
C GLU A 138 21.13 -8.79 -3.49
N GLU A 139 20.91 -9.21 -2.26
CA GLU A 139 20.13 -10.42 -2.02
C GLU A 139 18.65 -10.18 -2.35
N LYS A 140 18.07 -11.15 -3.03
CA LYS A 140 16.66 -11.09 -3.43
C LYS A 140 15.77 -11.16 -2.20
N TYR A 141 14.75 -10.29 -2.15
CA TYR A 141 13.75 -10.37 -1.10
C TYR A 141 12.90 -11.64 -1.31
N SER A 142 12.85 -12.49 -0.30
CA SER A 142 12.13 -13.76 -0.37
C SER A 142 10.91 -13.79 0.56
N GLY A 143 10.55 -12.65 1.11
CA GLY A 143 9.39 -12.58 1.98
C GLY A 143 8.10 -12.82 1.22
N VAL A 144 7.06 -13.23 1.94
CA VAL A 144 5.73 -13.43 1.39
C VAL A 144 4.94 -12.14 1.56
N LYS A 145 4.30 -11.74 0.48
CA LYS A 145 3.40 -10.59 0.55
C LYS A 145 2.10 -10.99 1.20
#